data_4ffc0fa48337c90d2b7d5b996620da27
#
_entry.id   4ffc0fa48337c90d2b7d5b996620da27
#
_cell.length_a   1.000
_cell.length_b   1.000
_cell.length_c   1.000
_cell.angle_alpha   90.00
_cell.angle_beta   90.00
_cell.angle_gamma   90.00
#
_symmetry.space_group_name_H-M   'P 1'
#
loop_
_entity.id
_entity.type
_entity.pdbx_description
1 polymer ?
#
loop_
_entity_poly.entity_id
_entity_poly.type
_entity_poly.pdbx_seq_one_letter_code
_entity_poly.pdbx_strand_id
1 'polypeptide(L)'
;MKDYFKILAIPVMLFVFTACKDIKSTATTDEVTISVKKDHFLSGGLAEPISIVSRELSDGSTADCFKIVVTSTPTDHEMGPWCPDNISDDASAGGIWLEDGKVYDVDGTFVKNLSTFYDDETWMMYDNETGAITKTSSKQECEDAANPNVGEEYENFCVECLPSYLGEITHTYYIPVTPKKAAKPYAFSNGPGGGPPPGGGPDDGHERPGPPPNGGPEGPDRPDGGSTMPSDRGLAFNGVIFNAPAPVDNILGAYTIAPFDDAGGHINLNAGYHYHAATGVSKKIEQSDNHAAMIGYAFDGYGIFGNTNAEGKSYEDLDESRGHYDEVRGYHYHVDKAGNNNFIDGLRGEYAL
;
A
#
# COMPACT_ATOMS: atom_id res chain seq x y z
N MET A 1 -86.10 19.63 60.02
CA MET A 1 -84.64 19.76 59.70
C MET A 1 -84.43 18.79 58.59
N LYS A 2 -84.23 19.29 57.40
CA LYS A 2 -84.06 18.50 56.14
C LYS A 2 -82.57 18.64 55.68
N ASP A 3 -81.81 17.57 55.78
CA ASP A 3 -80.48 17.54 55.31
C ASP A 3 -80.43 17.25 53.81
N TYR A 4 -79.86 18.15 53.04
CA TYR A 4 -79.64 17.98 51.60
C TYR A 4 -78.23 17.43 51.35
N PHE A 5 -78.21 16.18 50.88
CA PHE A 5 -76.95 15.52 50.41
C PHE A 5 -76.64 16.00 49.00
N LYS A 6 -75.55 16.78 48.81
CA LYS A 6 -75.10 17.19 47.49
C LYS A 6 -74.14 16.10 46.94
N ILE A 7 -74.58 15.42 45.90
CA ILE A 7 -73.78 14.50 45.13
C ILE A 7 -72.88 15.31 44.19
N LEU A 8 -71.57 15.23 44.42
CA LEU A 8 -70.55 15.86 43.58
C LEU A 8 -70.22 14.90 42.42
N ALA A 9 -70.62 15.21 41.19
CA ALA A 9 -70.25 14.48 39.98
C ALA A 9 -68.82 14.89 39.54
N ILE A 10 -67.89 13.95 39.57
CA ILE A 10 -66.54 14.13 39.06
C ILE A 10 -66.56 13.73 37.60
N PRO A 11 -66.17 14.62 36.62
CA PRO A 11 -66.03 14.22 35.22
C PRO A 11 -64.77 13.37 35.03
N VAL A 12 -64.94 12.14 34.57
CA VAL A 12 -63.84 11.28 34.11
C VAL A 12 -63.32 11.83 32.79
N MET A 13 -62.15 12.43 32.85
CA MET A 13 -61.43 12.93 31.64
C MET A 13 -60.68 11.74 31.02
N LEU A 14 -61.22 11.26 29.88
CA LEU A 14 -60.59 10.18 29.08
C LEU A 14 -59.38 10.75 28.36
N PHE A 15 -58.18 10.48 28.85
CA PHE A 15 -56.92 10.78 28.12
C PHE A 15 -56.76 9.74 26.99
N VAL A 16 -57.01 10.18 25.75
CA VAL A 16 -56.57 9.43 24.56
C VAL A 16 -55.10 9.66 24.35
N PHE A 17 -54.28 8.69 24.71
CA PHE A 17 -52.85 8.69 24.32
C PHE A 17 -52.79 8.36 22.85
N THR A 18 -52.62 9.36 22.00
CA THR A 18 -52.13 9.21 20.65
C THR A 18 -50.65 8.89 20.73
N ALA A 19 -50.30 7.63 20.53
CA ALA A 19 -48.91 7.21 20.33
C ALA A 19 -48.45 7.84 19.01
N CYS A 20 -47.67 8.92 19.10
CA CYS A 20 -46.83 9.36 18.00
C CYS A 20 -45.82 8.25 17.74
N LYS A 21 -45.99 7.51 16.66
CA LYS A 21 -44.93 6.71 16.06
C LYS A 21 -43.84 7.67 15.61
N ASP A 22 -42.74 7.74 16.32
CA ASP A 22 -41.54 8.40 15.83
C ASP A 22 -41.14 7.69 14.54
N ILE A 23 -41.49 8.30 13.41
CA ILE A 23 -40.91 8.00 12.10
C ILE A 23 -39.50 8.57 12.22
N LYS A 24 -38.54 7.71 12.61
CA LYS A 24 -37.13 7.99 12.36
C LYS A 24 -36.99 8.14 10.84
N SER A 25 -37.00 9.36 10.37
CA SER A 25 -36.48 9.70 9.07
C SER A 25 -35.01 9.32 9.07
N THR A 26 -34.69 8.17 8.55
CA THR A 26 -33.33 7.89 8.07
C THR A 26 -33.14 8.78 6.86
N ALA A 27 -32.75 10.03 7.08
CA ALA A 27 -32.08 10.79 6.06
C ALA A 27 -30.78 10.01 5.77
N THR A 28 -30.77 9.24 4.70
CA THR A 28 -29.53 8.83 4.05
C THR A 28 -28.92 10.14 3.54
N THR A 29 -27.99 10.70 4.32
CA THR A 29 -27.05 11.66 3.77
C THR A 29 -26.31 10.89 2.70
N ASP A 30 -26.50 11.25 1.42
CA ASP A 30 -25.71 10.68 0.35
C ASP A 30 -24.24 10.92 0.71
N GLU A 31 -23.47 9.85 0.86
CA GLU A 31 -22.04 9.94 1.17
C GLU A 31 -21.38 10.76 0.07
N VAL A 32 -20.57 11.75 0.44
CA VAL A 32 -19.80 12.55 -0.52
C VAL A 32 -18.80 11.63 -1.21
N THR A 33 -18.77 11.69 -2.55
CA THR A 33 -17.79 10.96 -3.37
C THR A 33 -17.00 11.98 -4.18
N ILE A 34 -15.66 11.92 -4.07
CA ILE A 34 -14.76 12.82 -4.77
C ILE A 34 -14.17 12.10 -5.98
N SER A 35 -14.36 12.68 -7.17
CA SER A 35 -13.78 12.15 -8.39
C SER A 35 -12.28 12.35 -8.45
N VAL A 36 -11.58 11.42 -9.09
CA VAL A 36 -10.14 11.48 -9.38
C VAL A 36 -9.83 12.72 -10.21
N LYS A 37 -8.75 13.41 -9.88
CA LYS A 37 -8.26 14.58 -10.61
C LYS A 37 -6.97 14.23 -11.34
N LYS A 38 -7.04 14.14 -12.67
CA LYS A 38 -5.87 13.84 -13.50
C LYS A 38 -4.74 14.86 -13.36
N ASP A 39 -5.09 16.11 -13.01
CA ASP A 39 -4.12 17.21 -12.85
C ASP A 39 -3.23 17.06 -11.61
N HIS A 40 -3.53 16.10 -10.74
CA HIS A 40 -2.69 15.74 -9.61
C HIS A 40 -1.42 15.00 -10.06
N PHE A 41 -1.49 14.28 -11.20
CA PHE A 41 -0.36 13.51 -11.71
C PHE A 41 0.68 14.41 -12.37
N LEU A 42 1.96 14.16 -12.07
CA LEU A 42 3.10 14.84 -12.69
C LEU A 42 3.29 14.32 -14.12
N SER A 43 3.35 15.22 -15.08
CA SER A 43 3.50 14.85 -16.50
C SER A 43 4.82 14.13 -16.82
N GLY A 44 5.87 14.34 -16.01
CA GLY A 44 7.17 13.69 -16.20
C GLY A 44 7.16 12.17 -15.94
N GLY A 45 6.28 11.68 -15.08
CA GLY A 45 6.11 10.24 -14.81
C GLY A 45 5.17 9.54 -15.80
N LEU A 46 4.57 10.28 -16.75
CA LEU A 46 3.64 9.75 -17.73
C LEU A 46 4.32 9.50 -19.09
N ALA A 47 4.13 8.31 -19.65
CA ALA A 47 4.60 7.99 -20.99
C ALA A 47 3.70 8.62 -22.08
N GLU A 48 2.42 8.84 -21.78
CA GLU A 48 1.45 9.51 -22.67
C GLU A 48 0.43 10.33 -21.86
N PRO A 49 -0.28 11.29 -22.49
CA PRO A 49 -1.34 12.03 -21.81
C PRO A 49 -2.45 11.11 -21.28
N ILE A 50 -2.92 11.35 -20.04
CA ILE A 50 -4.02 10.62 -19.44
C ILE A 50 -5.28 10.79 -20.31
N SER A 51 -5.91 9.68 -20.68
CA SER A 51 -7.14 9.62 -21.46
C SER A 51 -8.26 8.96 -20.67
N ILE A 52 -9.51 9.12 -21.11
CA ILE A 52 -10.67 8.45 -20.54
C ILE A 52 -11.07 7.31 -21.48
N VAL A 53 -11.28 6.14 -20.89
CA VAL A 53 -11.76 4.94 -21.58
C VAL A 53 -12.86 4.27 -20.75
N SER A 54 -13.74 3.53 -21.42
CA SER A 54 -14.76 2.74 -20.73
C SER A 54 -14.16 1.37 -20.36
N ARG A 55 -14.30 0.95 -19.08
CA ARG A 55 -13.80 -0.33 -18.57
C ARG A 55 -14.89 -1.05 -17.78
N GLU A 56 -14.83 -2.38 -17.80
CA GLU A 56 -15.58 -3.22 -16.88
C GLU A 56 -14.95 -3.11 -15.49
N LEU A 57 -15.79 -2.99 -14.47
CA LEU A 57 -15.40 -2.98 -13.06
C LEU A 57 -15.55 -4.37 -12.45
N SER A 58 -14.97 -4.56 -11.27
CA SER A 58 -14.96 -5.82 -10.53
C SER A 58 -16.34 -6.42 -10.22
N ASP A 59 -17.41 -5.60 -10.23
CA ASP A 59 -18.80 -6.05 -10.09
C ASP A 59 -19.51 -6.34 -11.43
N GLY A 60 -18.78 -6.30 -12.56
CA GLY A 60 -19.31 -6.51 -13.92
C GLY A 60 -20.03 -5.29 -14.52
N SER A 61 -20.14 -4.18 -13.78
CA SER A 61 -20.64 -2.92 -14.36
C SER A 61 -19.56 -2.23 -15.19
N THR A 62 -19.97 -1.26 -16.01
CA THR A 62 -19.06 -0.46 -16.84
C THR A 62 -18.99 0.96 -16.33
N ALA A 63 -17.78 1.54 -16.29
CA ALA A 63 -17.55 2.93 -15.91
C ALA A 63 -16.47 3.60 -16.77
N ASP A 64 -16.47 4.93 -16.76
CA ASP A 64 -15.38 5.72 -17.29
C ASP A 64 -14.17 5.62 -16.36
N CYS A 65 -13.03 5.25 -16.91
CA CYS A 65 -11.76 5.14 -16.19
C CYS A 65 -10.70 6.02 -16.85
N PHE A 66 -9.81 6.59 -16.05
CA PHE A 66 -8.57 7.15 -16.56
C PHE A 66 -7.64 6.00 -16.97
N LYS A 67 -7.19 6.02 -18.23
CA LYS A 67 -6.04 5.25 -18.70
C LYS A 67 -4.80 6.07 -18.43
N ILE A 68 -3.91 5.55 -17.58
CA ILE A 68 -2.68 6.19 -17.13
C ILE A 68 -1.52 5.29 -17.53
N VAL A 69 -0.66 5.77 -18.45
CA VAL A 69 0.53 5.05 -18.88
C VAL A 69 1.75 5.71 -18.25
N VAL A 70 2.48 4.98 -17.46
CA VAL A 70 3.61 5.46 -16.66
C VAL A 70 4.92 4.84 -17.10
N THR A 71 6.03 5.54 -16.82
CA THR A 71 7.40 5.06 -17.09
C THR A 71 8.02 4.35 -15.89
N SER A 72 7.33 4.31 -14.73
CA SER A 72 7.86 3.82 -13.46
C SER A 72 9.18 4.48 -13.04
N THR A 73 9.38 5.73 -13.47
CA THR A 73 10.55 6.55 -13.13
C THR A 73 10.06 7.85 -12.50
N PRO A 74 10.37 8.11 -11.21
CA PRO A 74 9.99 9.35 -10.55
C PRO A 74 10.72 10.55 -11.17
N THR A 75 10.07 11.72 -11.17
CA THR A 75 10.65 12.98 -11.67
C THR A 75 10.69 14.07 -10.61
N ASP A 76 10.28 13.77 -9.42
CA ASP A 76 10.22 14.65 -8.26
C ASP A 76 11.33 14.39 -7.23
N HIS A 77 12.06 13.30 -7.36
CA HIS A 77 13.25 12.94 -6.59
C HIS A 77 14.17 12.04 -7.41
N GLU A 78 15.40 11.86 -6.94
CA GLU A 78 16.36 10.91 -7.50
C GLU A 78 16.17 9.54 -6.82
N MET A 79 16.34 8.46 -7.58
CA MET A 79 16.26 7.09 -7.10
C MET A 79 17.56 6.69 -6.41
N GLY A 80 17.49 5.97 -5.29
CA GLY A 80 18.63 5.51 -4.50
C GLY A 80 19.22 6.62 -3.58
N PRO A 81 20.37 6.37 -2.95
CA PRO A 81 21.11 5.10 -2.95
C PRO A 81 20.36 3.99 -2.19
N TRP A 82 20.83 2.74 -2.30
CA TRP A 82 20.27 1.59 -1.58
C TRP A 82 21.30 0.92 -0.68
N CYS A 83 22.44 0.47 -1.24
CA CYS A 83 23.50 -0.24 -0.54
C CYS A 83 24.74 0.63 -0.37
N PRO A 84 25.29 0.79 0.85
CA PRO A 84 26.59 1.42 1.03
C PRO A 84 27.73 0.56 0.44
N ASP A 85 28.85 1.18 0.10
CA ASP A 85 30.01 0.48 -0.46
C ASP A 85 30.91 -0.13 0.63
N ASN A 86 30.93 0.48 1.82
CA ASN A 86 31.85 0.12 2.90
C ASN A 86 31.19 0.26 4.28
N ILE A 87 31.62 -0.56 5.22
CA ILE A 87 31.15 -0.49 6.62
C ILE A 87 31.50 0.80 7.36
N SER A 88 32.28 1.69 6.76
CA SER A 88 32.59 3.03 7.26
C SER A 88 31.68 4.13 6.69
N ASP A 89 30.83 3.80 5.74
CA ASP A 89 29.97 4.76 5.07
C ASP A 89 28.81 5.19 6.00
N ASP A 90 28.44 6.44 5.92
CA ASP A 90 27.33 6.99 6.69
C ASP A 90 25.96 6.78 5.98
N ALA A 91 24.87 7.21 6.62
CA ALA A 91 23.52 7.02 6.13
C ALA A 91 23.24 7.63 4.73
N SER A 92 24.03 8.60 4.29
CA SER A 92 23.86 9.19 2.95
C SER A 92 24.32 8.29 1.79
N ALA A 93 25.04 7.21 2.10
CA ALA A 93 25.55 6.26 1.12
C ALA A 93 24.63 5.04 0.90
N GLY A 94 23.64 4.85 1.74
CA GLY A 94 22.67 3.75 1.65
C GLY A 94 21.24 4.25 1.72
N GLY A 95 20.31 3.32 1.69
CA GLY A 95 18.88 3.60 1.81
C GLY A 95 18.34 3.24 3.19
N ILE A 96 17.11 2.76 3.24
CA ILE A 96 16.41 2.40 4.47
C ILE A 96 15.98 0.94 4.46
N TRP A 97 15.87 0.34 5.65
CA TRP A 97 15.28 -0.96 5.89
C TRP A 97 14.02 -0.82 6.75
N LEU A 98 12.99 -1.58 6.39
CA LEU A 98 11.65 -1.48 7.01
C LEU A 98 11.35 -2.79 7.74
N GLU A 99 11.33 -2.75 9.07
CA GLU A 99 11.09 -3.95 9.89
C GLU A 99 10.49 -3.58 11.25
N ASP A 100 9.56 -4.38 11.75
CA ASP A 100 8.92 -4.25 13.07
C ASP A 100 8.35 -2.84 13.37
N GLY A 101 7.79 -2.21 12.36
CA GLY A 101 7.20 -0.87 12.45
C GLY A 101 8.23 0.26 12.60
N LYS A 102 9.51 -0.03 12.34
CA LYS A 102 10.62 0.93 12.39
C LYS A 102 11.28 1.09 11.03
N VAL A 103 11.92 2.22 10.88
CA VAL A 103 12.77 2.56 9.73
C VAL A 103 14.20 2.62 10.24
N TYR A 104 15.10 1.89 9.59
CA TYR A 104 16.52 1.85 9.90
C TYR A 104 17.30 2.41 8.72
N ASP A 105 18.29 3.26 8.97
CA ASP A 105 19.24 3.66 7.94
C ASP A 105 20.14 2.46 7.60
N VAL A 106 20.25 2.12 6.32
CA VAL A 106 21.18 1.08 5.83
C VAL A 106 22.55 1.72 5.58
N ASP A 107 23.18 2.17 6.65
CA ASP A 107 24.56 2.65 6.63
C ASP A 107 25.57 1.50 6.80
N GLY A 108 26.85 1.80 6.70
CA GLY A 108 27.91 0.81 6.93
C GLY A 108 27.87 0.20 8.33
N THR A 109 27.41 0.96 9.34
CA THR A 109 27.24 0.48 10.72
C THR A 109 26.12 -0.54 10.83
N PHE A 110 24.99 -0.30 10.18
CA PHE A 110 23.87 -1.25 10.13
C PHE A 110 24.31 -2.57 9.51
N VAL A 111 24.94 -2.54 8.32
CA VAL A 111 25.43 -3.74 7.64
C VAL A 111 26.47 -4.48 8.49
N LYS A 112 27.40 -3.77 9.11
CA LYS A 112 28.41 -4.37 10.00
C LYS A 112 27.79 -5.10 11.19
N ASN A 113 26.66 -4.65 11.70
CA ASN A 113 26.03 -5.16 12.90
C ASN A 113 24.85 -6.12 12.63
N LEU A 114 24.62 -6.56 11.39
CA LEU A 114 23.51 -7.47 11.05
C LEU A 114 23.51 -8.76 11.87
N SER A 115 24.69 -9.35 12.13
CA SER A 115 24.81 -10.55 12.97
C SER A 115 24.32 -10.31 14.42
N THR A 116 24.57 -9.14 14.97
CA THR A 116 24.07 -8.76 16.30
C THR A 116 22.60 -8.38 16.24
N PHE A 117 22.17 -7.73 15.17
CA PHE A 117 20.79 -7.27 14.99
C PHE A 117 19.79 -8.44 14.89
N TYR A 118 20.18 -9.50 14.16
CA TYR A 118 19.38 -10.72 13.99
C TYR A 118 19.76 -11.86 14.95
N ASP A 119 20.72 -11.66 15.85
CA ASP A 119 21.25 -12.71 16.77
C ASP A 119 21.68 -13.98 16.02
N ASP A 120 22.33 -13.81 14.86
CA ASP A 120 22.78 -14.90 13.98
C ASP A 120 24.14 -14.56 13.33
N GLU A 121 25.18 -15.33 13.70
CA GLU A 121 26.55 -15.14 13.21
C GLU A 121 26.75 -15.47 11.72
N THR A 122 25.76 -16.03 11.04
CA THR A 122 25.80 -16.31 9.60
C THR A 122 25.80 -15.02 8.77
N TRP A 123 25.27 -13.93 9.33
CA TRP A 123 25.33 -12.63 8.68
C TRP A 123 26.75 -12.10 8.57
N MET A 124 27.31 -12.12 7.35
CA MET A 124 28.66 -11.66 7.05
C MET A 124 28.72 -10.99 5.67
N MET A 125 28.05 -9.84 5.56
CA MET A 125 27.83 -9.14 4.29
C MET A 125 29.00 -8.22 3.87
N TYR A 126 30.17 -8.34 4.49
CA TYR A 126 31.31 -7.49 4.19
C TYR A 126 32.65 -8.24 4.35
N ASP A 127 33.68 -7.77 3.64
CA ASP A 127 35.06 -8.26 3.78
C ASP A 127 35.72 -7.70 5.04
N ASN A 128 36.23 -8.57 5.92
CA ASN A 128 36.79 -8.18 7.21
C ASN A 128 38.10 -7.40 7.12
N GLU A 129 38.82 -7.50 6.01
CA GLU A 129 40.14 -6.82 5.85
C GLU A 129 39.94 -5.40 5.27
N THR A 130 39.03 -5.25 4.33
CA THR A 130 38.84 -4.01 3.59
C THR A 130 37.59 -3.22 4.05
N GLY A 131 36.64 -3.88 4.70
CA GLY A 131 35.34 -3.32 5.06
C GLY A 131 34.38 -3.17 3.87
N ALA A 132 34.76 -3.64 2.68
CA ALA A 132 33.92 -3.57 1.49
C ALA A 132 32.68 -4.44 1.66
N ILE A 133 31.50 -3.86 1.37
CA ILE A 133 30.21 -4.55 1.45
C ILE A 133 29.98 -5.34 0.16
N THR A 134 29.58 -6.60 0.32
CA THR A 134 29.20 -7.46 -0.80
C THR A 134 27.83 -7.03 -1.31
N LYS A 135 27.77 -6.59 -2.57
CA LYS A 135 26.54 -6.16 -3.21
C LYS A 135 26.49 -6.52 -4.68
N THR A 136 25.28 -6.52 -5.24
CA THR A 136 25.09 -6.72 -6.68
C THR A 136 25.74 -5.58 -7.46
N SER A 137 26.50 -5.90 -8.51
CA SER A 137 27.30 -4.96 -9.29
C SER A 137 26.99 -4.96 -10.79
N SER A 138 26.10 -5.83 -11.22
CA SER A 138 25.67 -5.96 -12.62
C SER A 138 24.17 -6.18 -12.72
N LYS A 139 23.61 -5.94 -13.91
CA LYS A 139 22.21 -6.21 -14.21
C LYS A 139 21.86 -7.68 -13.95
N GLN A 140 22.73 -8.60 -14.34
CA GLN A 140 22.50 -10.03 -14.18
C GLN A 140 22.49 -10.43 -12.70
N GLU A 141 23.45 -9.95 -11.91
CA GLU A 141 23.47 -10.20 -10.47
C GLU A 141 22.25 -9.62 -9.77
N CYS A 142 21.80 -8.41 -10.16
CA CYS A 142 20.55 -7.86 -9.65
C CYS A 142 19.35 -8.77 -9.95
N GLU A 143 19.26 -9.29 -11.18
CA GLU A 143 18.17 -10.18 -11.61
C GLU A 143 18.18 -11.50 -10.83
N ASP A 144 19.35 -12.09 -10.67
CA ASP A 144 19.53 -13.37 -9.97
C ASP A 144 19.31 -13.22 -8.46
N ALA A 145 19.89 -12.18 -7.85
CA ALA A 145 19.78 -11.93 -6.40
C ALA A 145 18.41 -11.42 -5.95
N ALA A 146 17.66 -10.75 -6.82
CA ALA A 146 16.28 -10.30 -6.52
C ALA A 146 15.25 -11.44 -6.61
N ASN A 147 15.66 -12.65 -6.93
CA ASN A 147 14.79 -13.82 -6.95
C ASN A 147 14.49 -14.28 -5.51
N PRO A 148 13.24 -14.55 -5.10
CA PRO A 148 12.91 -15.06 -3.77
C PRO A 148 13.53 -16.44 -3.45
N ASN A 149 14.01 -17.16 -4.47
CA ASN A 149 14.78 -18.39 -4.33
C ASN A 149 16.25 -18.15 -4.77
N VAL A 150 16.84 -17.09 -4.27
CA VAL A 150 18.25 -16.73 -4.56
C VAL A 150 19.17 -17.93 -4.31
N GLY A 151 20.14 -18.14 -5.22
CA GLY A 151 21.15 -19.20 -5.06
C GLY A 151 22.13 -18.90 -3.93
N GLU A 152 22.79 -19.95 -3.42
CA GLU A 152 23.76 -19.84 -2.32
C GLU A 152 24.89 -18.83 -2.64
N GLU A 153 25.19 -18.60 -3.92
CA GLU A 153 26.18 -17.63 -4.37
C GLU A 153 25.82 -16.17 -4.09
N TYR A 154 24.54 -15.91 -3.79
CA TYR A 154 24.03 -14.58 -3.43
C TYR A 154 23.66 -14.46 -1.95
N GLU A 155 23.95 -15.43 -1.13
CA GLU A 155 23.84 -15.27 0.32
C GLU A 155 24.85 -14.23 0.83
N ASN A 156 24.43 -13.45 1.84
CA ASN A 156 25.22 -12.34 2.38
C ASN A 156 25.50 -11.22 1.35
N PHE A 157 24.50 -10.88 0.55
CA PHE A 157 24.52 -9.76 -0.39
C PHE A 157 23.55 -8.65 0.01
N CYS A 158 23.98 -7.40 -0.13
CA CYS A 158 23.09 -6.26 -0.23
C CYS A 158 22.63 -6.14 -1.68
N VAL A 159 21.33 -6.31 -1.92
CA VAL A 159 20.76 -6.37 -3.26
C VAL A 159 20.32 -4.99 -3.69
N GLU A 160 20.92 -4.47 -4.76
CA GLU A 160 20.49 -3.24 -5.41
C GLU A 160 20.41 -3.39 -6.92
N CYS A 161 19.37 -2.79 -7.52
CA CYS A 161 19.23 -2.69 -8.96
C CYS A 161 19.32 -1.22 -9.35
N LEU A 162 20.22 -0.90 -10.27
CA LEU A 162 20.47 0.50 -10.63
C LEU A 162 19.50 1.00 -11.70
N PRO A 163 19.18 2.30 -11.73
CA PRO A 163 18.36 2.90 -12.78
C PRO A 163 18.90 2.62 -14.19
N SER A 164 20.24 2.52 -14.35
CA SER A 164 20.89 2.20 -15.63
C SER A 164 20.60 0.79 -16.14
N TYR A 165 20.08 -0.09 -15.30
CA TYR A 165 19.68 -1.45 -15.71
C TYR A 165 18.29 -1.51 -16.31
N LEU A 166 17.46 -0.47 -16.04
CA LEU A 166 16.12 -0.36 -16.61
C LEU A 166 16.21 -0.04 -18.09
N GLY A 167 15.41 -0.76 -18.89
CA GLY A 167 15.11 -0.36 -20.26
C GLY A 167 13.95 0.65 -20.30
N GLU A 168 13.35 0.81 -21.46
CA GLU A 168 12.08 1.52 -21.58
C GLU A 168 10.96 0.63 -21.04
N ILE A 169 10.60 0.84 -19.78
CA ILE A 169 9.50 0.14 -19.11
C ILE A 169 8.30 1.08 -19.09
N THR A 170 7.16 0.59 -19.55
CA THR A 170 5.89 1.30 -19.41
C THR A 170 4.82 0.37 -18.89
N HIS A 171 4.01 0.88 -17.95
CA HIS A 171 2.86 0.18 -17.42
C HIS A 171 1.59 0.99 -17.65
N THR A 172 0.49 0.30 -17.94
CA THR A 172 -0.82 0.93 -18.11
C THR A 172 -1.73 0.57 -16.96
N TYR A 173 -2.27 1.60 -16.31
CA TYR A 173 -3.22 1.45 -15.20
C TYR A 173 -4.55 2.10 -15.54
N TYR A 174 -5.62 1.57 -14.95
CA TYR A 174 -6.96 2.11 -15.09
C TYR A 174 -7.52 2.42 -13.70
N ILE A 175 -7.95 3.68 -13.51
CA ILE A 175 -8.53 4.14 -12.26
C ILE A 175 -9.91 4.72 -12.59
N PRO A 176 -11.01 4.27 -11.95
CA PRO A 176 -12.34 4.84 -12.16
C PRO A 176 -12.33 6.37 -11.95
N VAL A 177 -12.90 7.12 -12.88
CA VAL A 177 -12.98 8.59 -12.79
C VAL A 177 -13.73 9.01 -11.52
N THR A 178 -14.75 8.25 -11.16
CA THR A 178 -15.50 8.45 -9.91
C THR A 178 -15.54 7.11 -9.17
N PRO A 179 -15.04 7.06 -7.92
CA PRO A 179 -15.11 5.86 -7.10
C PRO A 179 -16.55 5.34 -6.97
N LYS A 180 -16.68 4.02 -7.02
CA LYS A 180 -17.96 3.32 -6.82
C LYS A 180 -17.79 2.37 -5.64
N LYS A 181 -18.54 2.59 -4.56
CA LYS A 181 -18.52 1.73 -3.38
C LYS A 181 -18.88 0.29 -3.73
N ALA A 182 -18.03 -0.66 -3.38
CA ALA A 182 -18.29 -2.08 -3.60
C ALA A 182 -19.29 -2.62 -2.57
N ALA A 183 -20.11 -3.58 -3.00
CA ALA A 183 -20.99 -4.30 -2.08
C ALA A 183 -20.20 -5.09 -1.03
N LYS A 184 -19.04 -5.61 -1.41
CA LYS A 184 -18.08 -6.28 -0.56
C LYS A 184 -16.69 -5.72 -0.88
N PRO A 185 -15.97 -5.13 0.11
CA PRO A 185 -14.60 -4.68 -0.09
C PRO A 185 -13.69 -5.83 -0.54
N TYR A 186 -12.74 -5.51 -1.38
CA TYR A 186 -11.67 -6.43 -1.74
C TYR A 186 -10.56 -6.34 -0.70
N ALA A 187 -10.27 -7.44 -0.01
CA ALA A 187 -9.14 -7.51 0.92
C ALA A 187 -7.88 -8.01 0.19
N PHE A 188 -6.77 -7.30 0.35
CA PHE A 188 -5.50 -7.79 -0.14
C PHE A 188 -5.02 -8.95 0.73
N SER A 189 -4.52 -10.00 0.11
CA SER A 189 -3.81 -11.04 0.83
C SER A 189 -2.41 -10.54 1.18
N ASN A 190 -2.06 -10.51 2.45
CA ASN A 190 -0.72 -10.16 2.89
C ASN A 190 0.24 -11.33 2.58
N GLY A 191 1.07 -11.17 1.57
CA GLY A 191 2.18 -12.04 1.22
C GLY A 191 2.03 -12.81 -0.10
N PRO A 192 3.16 -13.22 -0.70
CA PRO A 192 3.19 -14.14 -1.82
C PRO A 192 2.78 -15.54 -1.33
N GLY A 193 1.49 -15.83 -1.38
CA GLY A 193 0.93 -17.11 -0.94
C GLY A 193 -0.16 -16.96 0.13
N GLY A 194 -1.10 -16.03 -0.08
CA GLY A 194 -2.22 -15.71 0.82
C GLY A 194 -2.71 -16.89 1.67
N GLY A 195 -2.18 -17.02 2.87
CA GLY A 195 -2.75 -17.81 3.94
C GLY A 195 -3.71 -16.95 4.76
N PRO A 196 -4.76 -17.52 5.35
CA PRO A 196 -5.63 -16.79 6.26
C PRO A 196 -4.82 -16.29 7.47
N PRO A 197 -5.26 -15.17 8.13
CA PRO A 197 -4.62 -14.69 9.34
C PRO A 197 -4.53 -15.81 10.37
N PRO A 198 -3.51 -15.84 11.25
CA PRO A 198 -3.37 -16.89 12.26
C PRO A 198 -4.46 -16.74 13.32
N GLY A 199 -5.61 -17.37 13.02
CA GLY A 199 -6.64 -17.68 14.00
C GLY A 199 -6.38 -19.07 14.51
N GLY A 200 -6.02 -19.18 15.80
CA GLY A 200 -5.63 -20.42 16.45
C GLY A 200 -6.61 -21.59 16.23
N GLY A 201 -6.11 -22.61 15.57
CA GLY A 201 -6.67 -23.96 15.58
C GLY A 201 -5.56 -24.93 15.97
N PRO A 202 -5.87 -26.07 16.63
CA PRO A 202 -4.86 -26.97 17.14
C PRO A 202 -4.06 -27.63 16.02
N ASP A 203 -2.77 -27.73 16.27
CA ASP A 203 -1.72 -28.38 15.50
C ASP A 203 -2.09 -29.85 15.21
N ASP A 204 -2.48 -30.17 13.99
CA ASP A 204 -2.72 -31.53 13.48
C ASP A 204 -1.66 -31.93 12.43
N GLY A 205 -0.45 -32.00 12.84
CA GLY A 205 0.69 -32.80 12.39
C GLY A 205 0.73 -33.30 10.94
N HIS A 206 0.25 -32.59 9.94
CA HIS A 206 0.41 -32.95 8.55
C HIS A 206 1.52 -32.14 7.88
N GLU A 207 2.57 -32.83 7.44
CA GLU A 207 3.64 -32.29 6.59
C GLU A 207 3.02 -31.57 5.37
N ARG A 208 3.31 -30.27 5.23
CA ARG A 208 2.94 -29.52 4.03
C ARG A 208 3.69 -30.06 2.83
N PRO A 209 3.05 -30.30 1.68
CA PRO A 209 3.74 -30.53 0.43
C PRO A 209 4.59 -29.29 0.11
N GLY A 210 5.87 -29.52 -0.24
CA GLY A 210 6.77 -28.45 -0.69
C GLY A 210 6.21 -27.68 -1.88
N PRO A 211 6.69 -26.46 -2.14
CA PRO A 211 6.23 -25.64 -3.25
C PRO A 211 6.43 -26.40 -4.58
N PRO A 212 5.49 -26.27 -5.54
CA PRO A 212 5.65 -26.92 -6.84
C PRO A 212 6.89 -26.36 -7.56
N PRO A 213 7.63 -27.20 -8.28
CA PRO A 213 8.79 -26.76 -9.05
C PRO A 213 8.36 -25.76 -10.13
N ASN A 214 9.18 -24.74 -10.35
CA ASN A 214 9.09 -23.66 -11.30
C ASN A 214 8.26 -23.97 -12.55
N GLY A 215 7.32 -23.08 -12.89
CA GLY A 215 6.58 -23.08 -14.14
C GLY A 215 5.08 -23.30 -13.94
N GLY A 216 4.40 -22.36 -13.29
CA GLY A 216 2.97 -22.18 -13.53
C GLY A 216 2.80 -21.79 -14.99
N PRO A 217 1.77 -22.32 -15.72
CA PRO A 217 1.54 -21.92 -17.10
C PRO A 217 1.31 -20.40 -17.14
N GLU A 218 2.07 -19.70 -17.99
CA GLU A 218 1.76 -18.36 -18.43
C GLU A 218 0.29 -18.34 -18.82
N GLY A 219 -0.51 -17.58 -18.09
CA GLY A 219 -1.91 -17.35 -18.47
C GLY A 219 -1.93 -16.76 -19.88
N PRO A 220 -2.98 -17.00 -20.67
CA PRO A 220 -3.03 -16.53 -22.04
C PRO A 220 -2.78 -15.03 -22.06
N ASP A 221 -1.82 -14.59 -22.90
CA ASP A 221 -1.52 -13.20 -23.22
C ASP A 221 -2.83 -12.42 -23.37
N ARG A 222 -3.12 -11.53 -22.41
CA ARG A 222 -4.21 -10.56 -22.57
C ARG A 222 -3.75 -9.50 -23.55
N PRO A 223 -4.52 -9.22 -24.61
CA PRO A 223 -4.08 -8.35 -25.71
C PRO A 223 -3.80 -6.88 -25.34
N ASP A 224 -4.13 -6.45 -24.14
CA ASP A 224 -4.05 -5.05 -23.71
C ASP A 224 -3.41 -4.91 -22.34
N GLY A 225 -2.25 -5.40 -22.10
CA GLY A 225 -1.25 -5.12 -21.05
C GLY A 225 -1.61 -4.31 -19.77
N GLY A 226 -2.86 -4.19 -19.40
CA GLY A 226 -3.33 -3.40 -18.28
C GLY A 226 -4.22 -4.22 -17.38
N SER A 227 -3.64 -4.94 -16.44
CA SER A 227 -4.37 -5.54 -15.33
C SER A 227 -3.80 -4.97 -14.05
N THR A 228 -4.66 -4.30 -13.26
CA THR A 228 -4.35 -4.12 -11.84
C THR A 228 -4.18 -5.49 -11.25
N MET A 229 -2.92 -5.90 -11.02
CA MET A 229 -2.67 -7.11 -10.26
C MET A 229 -3.28 -6.91 -8.87
N PRO A 230 -3.94 -7.92 -8.28
CA PRO A 230 -4.49 -7.80 -6.92
C PRO A 230 -3.46 -7.45 -5.84
N SER A 231 -2.18 -7.48 -6.17
CA SER A 231 -1.08 -7.07 -5.30
C SER A 231 -0.87 -5.56 -5.24
N ASP A 232 -1.18 -4.84 -6.31
CA ASP A 232 -0.92 -3.40 -6.39
C ASP A 232 -2.00 -2.61 -5.64
N ARG A 233 -1.59 -1.57 -4.92
CA ARG A 233 -2.46 -0.79 -4.03
C ARG A 233 -3.03 0.45 -4.70
N GLY A 234 -2.22 1.10 -5.54
CA GLY A 234 -2.58 2.37 -6.16
C GLY A 234 -1.39 3.02 -6.85
N LEU A 235 -1.55 4.27 -7.22
CA LEU A 235 -0.59 5.03 -8.00
C LEU A 235 -0.29 6.38 -7.33
N ALA A 236 0.99 6.66 -7.11
CA ALA A 236 1.47 7.95 -6.63
C ALA A 236 1.34 9.03 -7.71
N PHE A 237 1.35 10.30 -7.32
CA PHE A 237 1.21 11.41 -8.28
C PHE A 237 2.38 11.55 -9.25
N ASN A 238 3.53 10.98 -8.95
CA ASN A 238 4.68 10.93 -9.86
C ASN A 238 4.67 9.73 -10.83
N GLY A 239 3.60 8.93 -10.82
CA GLY A 239 3.44 7.77 -11.70
C GLY A 239 4.10 6.50 -11.17
N VAL A 240 4.66 6.51 -9.96
CA VAL A 240 5.20 5.31 -9.33
C VAL A 240 4.10 4.54 -8.61
N ILE A 241 4.12 3.21 -8.73
CA ILE A 241 3.11 2.34 -8.16
C ILE A 241 3.34 2.14 -6.65
N PHE A 242 2.26 2.09 -5.87
CA PHE A 242 2.23 1.57 -4.51
C PHE A 242 2.05 0.06 -4.56
N ASN A 243 3.11 -0.68 -4.27
CA ASN A 243 3.11 -2.13 -4.39
C ASN A 243 2.66 -2.83 -3.09
N ALA A 244 2.54 -4.15 -3.15
CA ALA A 244 2.36 -5.00 -1.98
C ALA A 244 3.55 -4.89 -1.02
N PRO A 245 3.39 -5.30 0.25
CA PRO A 245 4.53 -5.47 1.15
C PRO A 245 5.66 -6.28 0.51
N ALA A 246 6.91 -5.82 0.65
CA ALA A 246 8.06 -6.60 0.25
C ALA A 246 8.12 -7.89 1.08
N PRO A 247 8.54 -9.02 0.51
CA PRO A 247 8.58 -10.32 1.20
C PRO A 247 9.81 -10.42 2.12
N VAL A 248 9.81 -9.64 3.21
CA VAL A 248 10.93 -9.51 4.15
C VAL A 248 11.44 -10.86 4.64
N ASP A 249 10.55 -11.78 5.05
CA ASP A 249 10.95 -13.10 5.53
C ASP A 249 11.72 -13.90 4.49
N ASN A 250 11.36 -13.79 3.21
CA ASN A 250 12.06 -14.48 2.14
C ASN A 250 13.43 -13.84 1.86
N ILE A 251 13.50 -12.50 1.91
CA ILE A 251 14.76 -11.76 1.74
C ILE A 251 15.73 -12.14 2.86
N LEU A 252 15.31 -12.04 4.10
CA LEU A 252 16.14 -12.38 5.27
C LEU A 252 16.51 -13.87 5.31
N GLY A 253 15.60 -14.75 4.87
CA GLY A 253 15.85 -16.19 4.81
C GLY A 253 16.99 -16.59 3.87
N ALA A 254 17.38 -15.73 2.95
CA ALA A 254 18.55 -15.87 2.07
C ALA A 254 19.79 -15.11 2.59
N TYR A 255 19.76 -14.58 3.80
CA TYR A 255 20.82 -13.72 4.34
C TYR A 255 21.13 -12.52 3.44
N THR A 256 20.10 -11.97 2.80
CA THR A 256 20.19 -10.76 1.98
C THR A 256 19.42 -9.63 2.62
N ILE A 257 19.74 -8.40 2.25
CA ILE A 257 18.88 -7.23 2.40
C ILE A 257 18.67 -6.62 1.03
N ALA A 258 17.47 -6.14 0.77
CA ALA A 258 17.10 -5.39 -0.43
C ALA A 258 16.53 -4.04 0.01
N PRO A 259 17.39 -3.07 0.32
CA PRO A 259 16.95 -1.79 0.90
C PRO A 259 16.05 -1.01 -0.05
N PHE A 260 15.29 -0.10 0.53
CA PHE A 260 14.55 0.94 -0.18
C PHE A 260 15.36 2.24 -0.11
N ASP A 261 15.20 3.12 -1.06
CA ASP A 261 15.74 4.48 -0.93
C ASP A 261 14.91 5.32 0.07
N ASP A 262 15.33 6.56 0.29
CA ASP A 262 14.65 7.48 1.22
C ASP A 262 13.19 7.78 0.85
N ALA A 263 12.80 7.55 -0.41
CA ALA A 263 11.41 7.66 -0.84
C ALA A 263 10.57 6.41 -0.54
N GLY A 264 11.18 5.33 -0.06
CA GLY A 264 10.53 4.07 0.26
C GLY A 264 10.39 3.12 -0.92
N GLY A 265 11.24 3.29 -1.95
CA GLY A 265 11.18 2.52 -3.18
C GLY A 265 12.48 1.82 -3.55
N HIS A 266 12.35 0.83 -4.41
CA HIS A 266 13.47 0.16 -5.04
C HIS A 266 13.11 -0.29 -6.46
N ILE A 267 14.09 -0.85 -7.18
CA ILE A 267 13.94 -1.28 -8.56
C ILE A 267 13.80 -2.79 -8.64
N ASN A 268 12.76 -3.25 -9.33
CA ASN A 268 12.66 -4.58 -9.91
C ASN A 268 12.76 -4.44 -11.44
N LEU A 269 13.54 -5.29 -12.11
CA LEU A 269 13.80 -5.16 -13.54
C LEU A 269 12.56 -5.34 -14.42
N ASN A 270 11.51 -5.99 -13.93
CA ASN A 270 10.25 -6.17 -14.63
C ASN A 270 9.20 -5.10 -14.26
N ALA A 271 9.11 -4.75 -12.98
CA ALA A 271 8.15 -3.77 -12.49
C ALA A 271 8.64 -2.32 -12.62
N GLY A 272 9.94 -2.10 -12.80
CA GLY A 272 10.55 -0.78 -12.69
C GLY A 272 10.73 -0.36 -11.24
N TYR A 273 10.83 0.95 -11.02
CA TYR A 273 10.88 1.52 -9.68
C TYR A 273 9.47 1.54 -9.07
N HIS A 274 9.34 1.10 -7.83
CA HIS A 274 8.06 0.99 -7.12
C HIS A 274 8.25 1.21 -5.62
N TYR A 275 7.18 1.68 -4.96
CA TYR A 275 7.17 1.98 -3.52
C TYR A 275 6.65 0.82 -2.69
N HIS A 276 7.25 0.64 -1.50
CA HIS A 276 6.78 -0.23 -0.42
C HIS A 276 6.37 0.53 0.84
N ALA A 277 6.74 1.80 0.94
CA ALA A 277 6.37 2.67 2.04
C ALA A 277 6.18 4.12 1.60
N ALA A 278 5.38 4.86 2.36
CA ALA A 278 5.23 6.30 2.20
C ALA A 278 6.11 7.02 3.25
N THR A 279 7.25 7.53 2.82
CA THR A 279 8.21 8.24 3.68
C THR A 279 8.02 9.77 3.66
N GLY A 280 7.19 10.26 2.75
CA GLY A 280 6.92 11.69 2.57
C GLY A 280 7.85 12.41 1.59
N VAL A 281 8.77 11.71 0.93
CA VAL A 281 9.68 12.26 -0.10
C VAL A 281 8.95 12.53 -1.41
N SER A 282 8.10 11.58 -1.86
CA SER A 282 7.36 11.72 -3.12
C SER A 282 6.36 12.87 -3.10
N LYS A 283 5.97 13.33 -4.30
CA LYS A 283 4.97 14.38 -4.51
C LYS A 283 3.71 14.15 -3.69
N LYS A 284 3.31 15.17 -2.93
CA LYS A 284 2.11 15.17 -2.10
C LYS A 284 1.32 16.48 -2.26
N ILE A 285 0.05 16.45 -1.89
CA ILE A 285 -0.85 17.61 -1.87
C ILE A 285 -1.27 17.85 -0.43
N GLU A 286 -0.72 18.93 0.14
CA GLU A 286 -1.00 19.33 1.52
C GLU A 286 -2.49 19.71 1.67
N GLN A 287 -3.04 19.41 2.84
CA GLN A 287 -4.42 19.72 3.19
C GLN A 287 -4.46 20.94 4.12
N SER A 288 -5.42 21.85 3.89
CA SER A 288 -5.52 23.11 4.63
C SER A 288 -6.12 22.99 6.04
N ASP A 289 -6.72 21.83 6.35
CA ASP A 289 -7.49 21.57 7.58
C ASP A 289 -6.76 20.65 8.56
N ASN A 290 -5.44 20.66 8.56
CA ASN A 290 -4.58 19.79 9.37
C ASN A 290 -4.66 18.29 9.05
N HIS A 291 -5.41 17.88 8.04
CA HIS A 291 -5.45 16.50 7.60
C HIS A 291 -4.11 16.07 6.97
N ALA A 292 -3.85 14.75 6.92
CA ALA A 292 -2.69 14.19 6.23
C ALA A 292 -2.64 14.62 4.76
N ALA A 293 -1.44 14.83 4.22
CA ALA A 293 -1.26 15.14 2.81
C ALA A 293 -1.71 13.98 1.92
N MET A 294 -2.35 14.28 0.79
CA MET A 294 -2.70 13.30 -0.22
C MET A 294 -1.48 12.93 -1.05
N ILE A 295 -1.23 11.65 -1.30
CA ILE A 295 -0.05 11.14 -1.98
C ILE A 295 -0.35 10.40 -3.29
N GLY A 296 -1.60 10.01 -3.53
CA GLY A 296 -1.99 9.27 -4.72
C GLY A 296 -3.45 8.84 -4.72
N TYR A 297 -3.75 7.91 -5.60
CA TYR A 297 -5.07 7.27 -5.70
C TYR A 297 -4.93 5.75 -5.64
N ALA A 298 -5.83 5.09 -4.92
CA ALA A 298 -6.01 3.65 -4.98
C ALA A 298 -6.65 3.24 -6.33
N PHE A 299 -6.53 1.97 -6.70
CA PHE A 299 -7.06 1.50 -7.99
C PHE A 299 -8.59 1.47 -8.08
N ASP A 300 -9.30 1.67 -6.97
CA ASP A 300 -10.75 1.91 -6.95
C ASP A 300 -11.13 3.40 -7.05
N GLY A 301 -10.12 4.29 -7.17
CA GLY A 301 -10.29 5.73 -7.36
C GLY A 301 -10.39 6.55 -6.08
N TYR A 302 -10.42 5.93 -4.90
CA TYR A 302 -10.36 6.69 -3.65
C TYR A 302 -8.96 7.26 -3.41
N GLY A 303 -8.91 8.43 -2.76
CA GLY A 303 -7.65 9.09 -2.42
C GLY A 303 -6.86 8.32 -1.37
N ILE A 304 -5.52 8.32 -1.50
CA ILE A 304 -4.59 7.78 -0.51
C ILE A 304 -3.85 8.95 0.14
N PHE A 305 -3.85 8.97 1.46
CA PHE A 305 -3.26 10.01 2.30
C PHE A 305 -2.16 9.43 3.20
N GLY A 306 -1.30 10.31 3.71
CA GLY A 306 -0.26 9.95 4.65
C GLY A 306 -0.79 9.31 5.94
N ASN A 307 0.09 8.67 6.68
CA ASN A 307 -0.23 7.99 7.95
C ASN A 307 -0.64 8.95 9.08
N THR A 308 -0.09 10.16 9.07
CA THR A 308 -0.30 11.15 10.15
C THR A 308 -0.80 12.48 9.61
N ASN A 309 -1.56 13.19 10.42
CA ASN A 309 -1.94 14.57 10.15
C ASN A 309 -0.71 15.52 10.24
N ALA A 310 -0.90 16.81 9.97
CA ALA A 310 0.19 17.79 10.00
C ALA A 310 0.83 17.99 11.39
N GLU A 311 0.17 17.55 12.47
CA GLU A 311 0.71 17.53 13.83
C GLU A 311 1.44 16.21 14.19
N GLY A 312 1.54 15.26 13.24
CA GLY A 312 2.17 13.96 13.45
C GLY A 312 1.30 12.95 14.19
N LYS A 313 0.00 13.18 14.31
CA LYS A 313 -0.95 12.28 14.98
C LYS A 313 -1.56 11.31 13.97
N SER A 314 -1.51 10.01 14.27
CA SER A 314 -2.16 8.95 13.50
C SER A 314 -3.68 8.95 13.69
N TYR A 315 -4.39 8.31 12.76
CA TYR A 315 -5.83 8.11 12.78
C TYR A 315 -6.18 6.80 13.49
N GLU A 316 -7.21 6.81 14.34
CA GLU A 316 -7.62 5.67 15.18
C GLU A 316 -8.94 5.05 14.70
N ASP A 317 -9.67 5.72 13.79
CA ASP A 317 -11.01 5.38 13.31
C ASP A 317 -11.01 4.73 11.92
N LEU A 318 -9.87 4.17 11.50
CA LEU A 318 -9.73 3.49 10.22
C LEU A 318 -10.42 2.12 10.24
N ASP A 319 -11.08 1.77 9.13
CA ASP A 319 -11.65 0.46 8.91
C ASP A 319 -10.59 -0.60 8.55
N GLU A 320 -11.03 -1.83 8.25
CA GLU A 320 -10.17 -2.95 7.88
C GLU A 320 -9.36 -2.74 6.58
N SER A 321 -9.73 -1.79 5.74
CA SER A 321 -9.01 -1.40 4.53
C SER A 321 -8.06 -0.22 4.76
N ARG A 322 -7.97 0.29 5.99
CA ARG A 322 -7.27 1.50 6.42
C ARG A 322 -7.88 2.78 5.88
N GLY A 323 -9.19 2.80 5.72
CA GLY A 323 -9.93 3.98 5.27
C GLY A 323 -10.96 4.45 6.29
N HIS A 324 -11.38 5.68 6.12
CA HIS A 324 -12.52 6.27 6.82
C HIS A 324 -13.24 7.30 5.95
N TYR A 325 -14.31 7.88 6.47
CA TYR A 325 -15.12 8.87 5.77
C TYR A 325 -15.07 10.22 6.48
N ASP A 326 -14.91 11.29 5.71
CA ASP A 326 -15.22 12.65 6.15
C ASP A 326 -16.06 13.41 5.11
N GLU A 327 -16.67 14.55 5.52
CA GLU A 327 -17.55 15.33 4.65
C GLU A 327 -16.80 16.15 3.57
N VAL A 328 -15.49 16.29 3.68
CA VAL A 328 -14.64 17.06 2.74
C VAL A 328 -14.12 16.18 1.61
N ARG A 329 -13.67 14.97 1.96
CA ARG A 329 -12.94 14.04 1.08
C ARG A 329 -13.76 12.81 0.69
N GLY A 330 -14.92 12.62 1.33
CA GLY A 330 -15.64 11.37 1.24
C GLY A 330 -14.84 10.23 1.89
N TYR A 331 -15.07 9.00 1.43
CA TYR A 331 -14.22 7.88 1.84
C TYR A 331 -12.82 8.01 1.24
N HIS A 332 -11.79 7.75 2.03
CA HIS A 332 -10.38 7.80 1.63
C HIS A 332 -9.52 6.92 2.53
N TYR A 333 -8.30 6.62 2.09
CA TYR A 333 -7.35 5.75 2.79
C TYR A 333 -6.24 6.53 3.47
N HIS A 334 -5.72 5.96 4.55
CA HIS A 334 -4.47 6.36 5.19
C HIS A 334 -3.46 5.22 5.15
N VAL A 335 -2.27 5.51 4.62
CA VAL A 335 -1.20 4.51 4.57
C VAL A 335 -0.76 4.08 5.96
N ASP A 336 -0.14 2.91 6.04
CA ASP A 336 0.47 2.47 7.29
C ASP A 336 1.77 3.22 7.59
N LYS A 337 2.34 3.02 8.77
CA LYS A 337 3.67 3.50 9.11
C LYS A 337 4.68 2.92 8.13
N ALA A 338 5.64 3.72 7.69
CA ALA A 338 6.66 3.27 6.74
C ALA A 338 7.33 1.95 7.18
N GLY A 339 7.69 1.84 8.46
CA GLY A 339 8.31 0.63 9.00
C GLY A 339 7.47 -0.64 9.00
N ASN A 340 6.17 -0.54 8.68
CA ASN A 340 5.30 -1.71 8.51
C ASN A 340 5.33 -2.26 7.07
N ASN A 341 6.09 -1.64 6.15
CA ASN A 341 6.23 -2.12 4.78
C ASN A 341 4.85 -2.37 4.12
N ASN A 342 3.91 -1.43 4.26
CA ASN A 342 2.55 -1.56 3.75
C ASN A 342 1.90 -0.20 3.49
N PHE A 343 0.93 -0.15 2.58
CA PHE A 343 0.13 1.03 2.29
C PHE A 343 -1.29 0.90 2.84
N ILE A 344 -2.11 0.07 2.19
CA ILE A 344 -3.52 -0.16 2.53
C ILE A 344 -3.83 -1.66 2.48
N ASP A 345 -4.87 -2.09 3.21
CA ASP A 345 -5.17 -3.51 3.39
C ASP A 345 -6.29 -4.02 2.47
N GLY A 346 -6.92 -3.13 1.71
CA GLY A 346 -8.00 -3.50 0.79
C GLY A 346 -8.50 -2.35 -0.07
N LEU A 347 -9.37 -2.67 -1.02
CA LEU A 347 -10.11 -1.70 -1.83
C LEU A 347 -11.57 -1.68 -1.38
N ARG A 348 -12.07 -0.50 -1.00
CA ARG A 348 -13.45 -0.25 -0.58
C ARG A 348 -14.41 -0.16 -1.75
N GLY A 349 -13.89 0.25 -2.90
CA GLY A 349 -14.61 0.46 -4.13
C GLY A 349 -14.40 -0.64 -5.16
N GLU A 350 -15.21 -0.56 -6.22
CA GLU A 350 -15.04 -1.37 -7.43
C GLU A 350 -13.83 -0.85 -8.21
N TYR A 351 -13.02 -1.75 -8.73
CA TYR A 351 -11.81 -1.43 -9.51
C TYR A 351 -11.94 -1.92 -10.96
N ALA A 352 -11.19 -1.34 -11.87
CA ALA A 352 -11.18 -1.71 -13.29
C ALA A 352 -10.49 -3.07 -13.52
N LEU A 353 -11.09 -3.89 -14.41
CA LEU A 353 -10.56 -5.18 -14.86
C LEU A 353 -9.73 -5.04 -16.13
#